data_9563eedd540129134a777b292bbb842c
#
_entry.id   9563eedd540129134a777b292bbb842c
#
_cell.length_a   1.000
_cell.length_b   1.000
_cell.length_c   1.000
_cell.angle_alpha   90.00
_cell.angle_beta   90.00
_cell.angle_gamma   90.00
#
_symmetry.space_group_name_H-M   'P 1'
#
loop_
_entity.id
_entity.type
_entity.pdbx_description
1 polymer ?
#
loop_
_entity_poly.entity_id
_entity_poly.type
_entity_poly.pdbx_seq_one_letter_code
_entity_poly.pdbx_strand_id
1 'polypeptide(L)'
;MINKFDAIIIGFGKAGKTLAVDLANRGQKIALIEKSQEMYGGTCINQACIPTKISENKSSIIRNQNLDSFNEKEIKYEESINQKEELISKLRMGNYNKLNSNENITILTGQGSFINENTIEVNTIEDEVLILEGEKIFINTGSKPNIPDIKGIENSNIVYTNETLMKLNKLPSKITIIGAGYIGLEFAGIYASFGSEVTVVNTHRTILPKEDNDDAQEVVNILKKRNVKFLNDVSIIEIKEENQLAKLIYKQNGEDEERGLSSDIVLVATGRKANIDNLNLHNANVELDSRGFIKVNEKLETTTKNIWALGDVNGGPQFTYISLDDYRIIRNHLFEDKTRKTSDRKNVPSSLFLDPAFSKVGLNIKEAKANGYNIIVAKMATEAIPRAKQIGKTDGFIKIVIDKDSEKILGATMICEDSNEIIHLIQLAIDMEVKYTYLRDRVYAHPTMTEALNDVLSPAMIKEI
;
A
#
# COMPACT_ATOMS: atom_id res chain seq x y z
N MET A 1 -1.35 39.14 -10.17
CA MET A 1 -0.92 39.45 -8.76
C MET A 1 -0.24 38.24 -8.17
N ILE A 2 0.85 38.44 -7.44
CA ILE A 2 1.52 37.31 -6.71
C ILE A 2 0.86 37.17 -5.34
N ASN A 3 0.33 36.00 -5.04
CA ASN A 3 -0.24 35.67 -3.74
C ASN A 3 0.85 35.11 -2.83
N LYS A 4 1.05 35.67 -1.64
CA LYS A 4 2.10 35.22 -0.69
C LYS A 4 1.54 34.34 0.42
N PHE A 5 2.29 33.29 0.73
CA PHE A 5 1.99 32.29 1.76
C PHE A 5 3.25 31.97 2.58
N ASP A 6 3.06 31.63 3.86
CA ASP A 6 4.15 31.11 4.70
C ASP A 6 4.57 29.71 4.26
N ALA A 7 3.61 28.92 3.74
CA ALA A 7 3.89 27.62 3.16
C ALA A 7 2.94 27.27 1.99
N ILE A 8 3.50 26.58 0.98
CA ILE A 8 2.76 25.99 -0.13
C ILE A 8 2.90 24.47 -0.02
N ILE A 9 1.79 23.75 -0.09
CA ILE A 9 1.74 22.30 -0.07
C ILE A 9 1.16 21.80 -1.40
N ILE A 10 1.91 21.00 -2.14
CA ILE A 10 1.47 20.44 -3.42
C ILE A 10 1.06 18.98 -3.20
N GLY A 11 -0.24 18.70 -3.24
CA GLY A 11 -0.87 17.41 -3.01
C GLY A 11 -1.60 17.30 -1.67
N PHE A 12 -2.83 16.78 -1.72
CA PHE A 12 -3.74 16.62 -0.56
C PHE A 12 -3.54 15.27 0.17
N GLY A 13 -2.34 14.69 0.08
CA GLY A 13 -2.00 13.43 0.71
C GLY A 13 -1.98 13.48 2.25
N LYS A 14 -1.76 12.33 2.90
CA LYS A 14 -1.84 12.21 4.38
C LYS A 14 -0.89 13.16 5.11
N ALA A 15 0.37 13.27 4.67
CA ALA A 15 1.34 14.20 5.28
C ALA A 15 0.94 15.65 5.02
N GLY A 16 0.69 16.00 3.75
CA GLY A 16 0.40 17.38 3.33
C GLY A 16 -0.79 17.97 4.06
N LYS A 17 -1.94 17.28 4.05
CA LYS A 17 -3.14 17.76 4.76
C LYS A 17 -2.96 17.88 6.28
N THR A 18 -2.17 16.97 6.88
CA THR A 18 -1.92 16.99 8.33
C THR A 18 -1.00 18.16 8.68
N LEU A 19 0.03 18.37 7.85
CA LEU A 19 0.95 19.51 7.99
C LEU A 19 0.23 20.84 7.77
N ALA A 20 -0.65 20.95 6.75
CA ALA A 20 -1.44 22.14 6.49
C ALA A 20 -2.23 22.59 7.73
N VAL A 21 -2.91 21.66 8.39
CA VAL A 21 -3.69 21.94 9.59
C VAL A 21 -2.79 22.37 10.77
N ASP A 22 -1.65 21.71 10.97
CA ASP A 22 -0.72 22.04 12.06
C ASP A 22 -0.11 23.45 11.86
N LEU A 23 0.35 23.77 10.65
CA LEU A 23 0.89 25.08 10.32
C LEU A 23 -0.16 26.18 10.45
N ALA A 24 -1.37 25.96 9.93
CA ALA A 24 -2.47 26.90 10.00
C ALA A 24 -2.91 27.20 11.45
N ASN A 25 -2.95 26.16 12.30
CA ASN A 25 -3.25 26.33 13.74
C ASN A 25 -2.16 27.10 14.50
N ARG A 26 -0.97 27.24 13.91
CA ARG A 26 0.12 28.11 14.40
C ARG A 26 0.08 29.52 13.82
N GLY A 27 -1.00 29.85 13.10
CA GLY A 27 -1.21 31.18 12.51
C GLY A 27 -0.52 31.41 11.16
N GLN A 28 0.05 30.35 10.55
CA GLN A 28 0.68 30.47 9.23
C GLN A 28 -0.37 30.43 8.12
N LYS A 29 -0.17 31.22 7.08
CA LYS A 29 -1.01 31.27 5.88
C LYS A 29 -0.56 30.21 4.88
N ILE A 30 -1.44 29.24 4.58
CA ILE A 30 -1.14 28.04 3.81
C ILE A 30 -1.90 28.02 2.48
N ALA A 31 -1.21 27.75 1.38
CA ALA A 31 -1.82 27.29 0.13
C ALA A 31 -1.70 25.76 0.04
N LEU A 32 -2.83 25.07 -0.13
CA LEU A 32 -2.87 23.64 -0.41
C LEU A 32 -3.40 23.41 -1.82
N ILE A 33 -2.56 22.87 -2.68
CA ILE A 33 -2.86 22.65 -4.10
C ILE A 33 -3.18 21.18 -4.32
N GLU A 34 -4.33 20.87 -4.96
CA GLU A 34 -4.69 19.52 -5.38
C GLU A 34 -5.24 19.57 -6.81
N LYS A 35 -4.73 18.69 -7.69
CA LYS A 35 -5.08 18.74 -9.11
C LYS A 35 -6.53 18.35 -9.42
N SER A 36 -7.21 17.63 -8.51
CA SER A 36 -8.55 17.11 -8.76
C SER A 36 -9.39 17.08 -7.49
N GLN A 37 -10.64 17.53 -7.59
CA GLN A 37 -11.62 17.44 -6.49
C GLN A 37 -11.86 15.98 -6.05
N GLU A 38 -11.73 15.01 -6.97
CA GLU A 38 -11.86 13.58 -6.67
C GLU A 38 -10.70 13.04 -5.82
N MET A 39 -9.62 13.80 -5.65
CA MET A 39 -8.43 13.38 -4.91
C MET A 39 -8.28 14.06 -3.54
N TYR A 40 -9.26 14.86 -3.11
CA TYR A 40 -9.22 15.41 -1.76
C TYR A 40 -9.09 14.32 -0.70
N GLY A 41 -8.07 14.43 0.15
CA GLY A 41 -7.70 13.42 1.12
C GLY A 41 -6.60 12.46 0.66
N GLY A 42 -6.22 12.48 -0.62
CA GLY A 42 -5.11 11.74 -1.22
C GLY A 42 -5.46 10.31 -1.64
N THR A 43 -4.46 9.61 -2.17
CA THR A 43 -4.57 8.28 -2.79
C THR A 43 -5.19 7.22 -1.86
N CYS A 44 -4.83 7.23 -0.57
CA CYS A 44 -5.32 6.22 0.39
C CYS A 44 -6.86 6.18 0.49
N ILE A 45 -7.51 7.36 0.52
CA ILE A 45 -8.97 7.45 0.63
C ILE A 45 -9.63 7.13 -0.71
N ASN A 46 -9.05 7.63 -1.82
CA ASN A 46 -9.75 7.68 -3.09
C ASN A 46 -9.44 6.50 -4.02
N GLN A 47 -8.21 5.94 -3.97
CA GLN A 47 -7.73 5.02 -5.01
C GLN A 47 -6.89 3.84 -4.49
N ALA A 48 -6.69 3.69 -3.16
CA ALA A 48 -5.86 2.62 -2.62
C ALA A 48 -6.45 1.99 -1.34
N CYS A 49 -5.95 2.36 -0.15
CA CYS A 49 -6.21 1.62 1.08
C CYS A 49 -7.69 1.42 1.37
N ILE A 50 -8.45 2.52 1.45
CA ILE A 50 -9.86 2.46 1.86
C ILE A 50 -10.71 1.70 0.85
N PRO A 51 -10.71 2.06 -0.46
CA PRO A 51 -11.52 1.35 -1.42
C PRO A 51 -11.15 -0.14 -1.55
N THR A 52 -9.85 -0.47 -1.51
CA THR A 52 -9.41 -1.88 -1.60
C THR A 52 -9.89 -2.70 -0.41
N LYS A 53 -9.79 -2.17 0.82
CA LYS A 53 -10.20 -2.91 2.03
C LYS A 53 -11.72 -3.03 2.16
N ILE A 54 -12.48 -2.06 1.62
CA ILE A 54 -13.94 -2.21 1.46
C ILE A 54 -14.22 -3.37 0.50
N SER A 55 -13.58 -3.39 -0.67
CA SER A 55 -13.76 -4.45 -1.68
C SER A 55 -13.35 -5.82 -1.16
N GLU A 56 -12.24 -5.92 -0.41
CA GLU A 56 -11.80 -7.16 0.23
C GLU A 56 -12.85 -7.68 1.22
N ASN A 57 -13.31 -6.85 2.15
CA ASN A 57 -14.33 -7.21 3.12
C ASN A 57 -15.64 -7.65 2.44
N LYS A 58 -16.12 -6.88 1.45
CA LYS A 58 -17.36 -7.21 0.72
C LYS A 58 -17.23 -8.51 -0.06
N SER A 59 -16.10 -8.73 -0.74
CA SER A 59 -15.86 -9.96 -1.49
C SER A 59 -15.79 -11.19 -0.59
N SER A 60 -15.19 -11.07 0.60
CA SER A 60 -15.16 -12.14 1.60
C SER A 60 -16.55 -12.50 2.11
N ILE A 61 -17.41 -11.50 2.37
CA ILE A 61 -18.82 -11.72 2.77
C ILE A 61 -19.59 -12.45 1.65
N ILE A 62 -19.45 -11.99 0.41
CA ILE A 62 -20.16 -12.55 -0.76
C ILE A 62 -19.72 -13.99 -1.03
N ARG A 63 -18.42 -14.28 -0.94
CA ARG A 63 -17.89 -15.64 -1.07
C ARG A 63 -18.56 -16.61 -0.11
N ASN A 64 -18.87 -16.19 1.10
CA ASN A 64 -19.48 -17.03 2.13
C ASN A 64 -21.00 -17.17 1.99
N GLN A 65 -21.65 -16.46 1.04
CA GLN A 65 -23.09 -16.52 0.81
C GLN A 65 -23.55 -17.68 -0.09
N ASN A 66 -22.63 -18.50 -0.63
CA ASN A 66 -22.95 -19.63 -1.51
C ASN A 66 -23.91 -19.26 -2.66
N LEU A 67 -23.61 -18.16 -3.37
CA LEU A 67 -24.41 -17.73 -4.51
C LEU A 67 -24.24 -18.72 -5.69
N ASP A 68 -25.37 -19.16 -6.27
CA ASP A 68 -25.41 -20.24 -7.25
C ASP A 68 -24.99 -19.81 -8.66
N SER A 69 -25.17 -18.54 -9.02
CA SER A 69 -24.91 -18.06 -10.37
C SER A 69 -23.90 -16.89 -10.41
N PHE A 70 -23.21 -16.74 -11.54
CA PHE A 70 -22.33 -15.59 -11.77
C PHE A 70 -23.12 -14.28 -11.82
N ASN A 71 -24.35 -14.30 -12.35
CA ASN A 71 -25.21 -13.12 -12.41
C ASN A 71 -25.58 -12.59 -11.01
N GLU A 72 -25.84 -13.45 -10.03
CA GLU A 72 -26.07 -13.03 -8.65
C GLU A 72 -24.82 -12.38 -8.05
N LYS A 73 -23.63 -12.93 -8.34
CA LYS A 73 -22.35 -12.35 -7.91
C LYS A 73 -22.10 -10.99 -8.55
N GLU A 74 -22.44 -10.82 -9.83
CA GLU A 74 -22.31 -9.54 -10.55
C GLU A 74 -23.22 -8.47 -9.92
N ILE A 75 -24.48 -8.78 -9.59
CA ILE A 75 -25.38 -7.87 -8.87
C ILE A 75 -24.78 -7.46 -7.51
N LYS A 76 -24.27 -8.42 -6.75
CA LYS A 76 -23.63 -8.14 -5.45
C LYS A 76 -22.35 -7.34 -5.56
N TYR A 77 -21.57 -7.56 -6.62
CA TYR A 77 -20.40 -6.74 -6.94
C TYR A 77 -20.81 -5.30 -7.21
N GLU A 78 -21.81 -5.05 -8.05
CA GLU A 78 -22.32 -3.71 -8.37
C GLU A 78 -22.81 -2.99 -7.11
N GLU A 79 -23.60 -3.68 -6.25
CA GLU A 79 -24.02 -3.14 -4.95
C GLU A 79 -22.81 -2.74 -4.08
N SER A 80 -21.76 -3.56 -4.09
CA SER A 80 -20.54 -3.30 -3.32
C SER A 80 -19.77 -2.08 -3.84
N ILE A 81 -19.70 -1.91 -5.17
CA ILE A 81 -19.09 -0.74 -5.81
C ILE A 81 -19.85 0.53 -5.42
N ASN A 82 -21.17 0.53 -5.49
CA ASN A 82 -21.98 1.69 -5.13
C ASN A 82 -21.80 2.09 -3.64
N GLN A 83 -21.81 1.12 -2.72
CA GLN A 83 -21.57 1.37 -1.29
C GLN A 83 -20.15 1.89 -1.03
N LYS A 84 -19.15 1.38 -1.75
CA LYS A 84 -17.78 1.84 -1.69
C LYS A 84 -17.68 3.31 -2.11
N GLU A 85 -18.25 3.69 -3.26
CA GLU A 85 -18.23 5.07 -3.77
C GLU A 85 -18.94 6.04 -2.82
N GLU A 86 -20.06 5.64 -2.22
CA GLU A 86 -20.76 6.46 -1.22
C GLU A 86 -19.87 6.76 -0.01
N LEU A 87 -19.19 5.74 0.55
CA LEU A 87 -18.29 5.92 1.69
C LEU A 87 -17.08 6.78 1.33
N ILE A 88 -16.46 6.55 0.16
CA ILE A 88 -15.33 7.34 -0.32
C ILE A 88 -15.73 8.81 -0.48
N SER A 89 -16.89 9.07 -1.08
CA SER A 89 -17.40 10.44 -1.26
C SER A 89 -17.59 11.15 0.09
N LYS A 90 -18.17 10.48 1.09
CA LYS A 90 -18.31 11.02 2.46
C LYS A 90 -16.96 11.34 3.09
N LEU A 91 -15.99 10.43 2.99
CA LEU A 91 -14.64 10.62 3.54
C LEU A 91 -13.89 11.75 2.82
N ARG A 92 -14.00 11.83 1.51
CA ARG A 92 -13.41 12.87 0.66
C ARG A 92 -13.93 14.26 1.08
N MET A 93 -15.26 14.41 1.13
CA MET A 93 -15.90 15.66 1.52
C MET A 93 -15.57 16.04 2.97
N GLY A 94 -15.54 15.07 3.90
CA GLY A 94 -15.14 15.30 5.28
C GLY A 94 -13.70 15.83 5.39
N ASN A 95 -12.77 15.33 4.57
CA ASN A 95 -11.39 15.85 4.52
C ASN A 95 -11.34 17.27 3.95
N TYR A 96 -12.07 17.54 2.85
CA TYR A 96 -12.14 18.88 2.28
C TYR A 96 -12.69 19.88 3.29
N ASN A 97 -13.87 19.61 3.86
CA ASN A 97 -14.55 20.53 4.78
C ASN A 97 -13.69 20.83 6.02
N LYS A 98 -12.98 19.83 6.54
CA LYS A 98 -12.08 20.02 7.70
C LYS A 98 -10.97 21.03 7.42
N LEU A 99 -10.41 21.07 6.22
CA LEU A 99 -9.35 22.01 5.87
C LEU A 99 -9.93 23.36 5.44
N ASN A 100 -11.01 23.33 4.66
CA ASN A 100 -11.67 24.51 4.15
C ASN A 100 -12.32 25.37 5.26
N SER A 101 -12.60 24.80 6.42
CA SER A 101 -13.12 25.54 7.57
C SER A 101 -12.05 26.34 8.34
N ASN A 102 -10.76 26.20 8.00
CA ASN A 102 -9.67 26.95 8.63
C ASN A 102 -9.31 28.17 7.78
N GLU A 103 -9.51 29.36 8.32
CA GLU A 103 -9.30 30.63 7.63
C GLU A 103 -7.86 30.85 7.13
N ASN A 104 -6.89 30.16 7.72
CA ASN A 104 -5.48 30.21 7.33
C ASN A 104 -5.13 29.23 6.20
N ILE A 105 -6.08 28.39 5.72
CA ILE A 105 -5.85 27.46 4.63
C ILE A 105 -6.63 27.87 3.38
N THR A 106 -5.92 28.12 2.29
CA THR A 106 -6.50 28.31 0.96
C THR A 106 -6.33 27.02 0.18
N ILE A 107 -7.43 26.34 -0.14
CA ILE A 107 -7.40 25.16 -1.01
C ILE A 107 -7.57 25.62 -2.47
N LEU A 108 -6.62 25.25 -3.31
CA LEU A 108 -6.62 25.53 -4.75
C LEU A 108 -6.73 24.21 -5.52
N THR A 109 -7.76 24.12 -6.36
CA THR A 109 -7.91 22.96 -7.24
C THR A 109 -7.29 23.26 -8.58
N GLY A 110 -6.17 22.59 -8.88
CA GLY A 110 -5.42 22.85 -10.12
C GLY A 110 -4.06 22.15 -10.12
N GLN A 111 -3.40 22.22 -11.26
CA GLN A 111 -2.06 21.67 -11.45
C GLN A 111 -1.02 22.72 -11.02
N GLY A 112 -0.29 22.39 -9.96
CA GLY A 112 0.86 23.21 -9.50
C GLY A 112 2.15 22.81 -10.21
N SER A 113 2.97 23.82 -10.59
CA SER A 113 4.31 23.62 -11.16
C SER A 113 5.29 24.71 -10.68
N PHE A 114 6.56 24.36 -10.55
CA PHE A 114 7.60 25.30 -10.16
C PHE A 114 7.94 26.28 -11.28
N ILE A 115 7.91 27.57 -10.98
CA ILE A 115 8.53 28.63 -11.80
C ILE A 115 10.00 28.80 -11.38
N ASN A 116 10.26 28.77 -10.07
CA ASN A 116 11.57 28.81 -9.44
C ASN A 116 11.51 28.19 -8.03
N GLU A 117 12.55 28.33 -7.22
CA GLU A 117 12.70 27.71 -5.90
C GLU A 117 11.63 28.10 -4.86
N ASN A 118 10.97 29.26 -5.01
CA ASN A 118 9.95 29.74 -4.07
C ASN A 118 8.61 30.11 -4.72
N THR A 119 8.47 29.92 -6.03
CA THR A 119 7.30 30.35 -6.78
C THR A 119 6.64 29.20 -7.53
N ILE A 120 5.35 29.04 -7.29
CA ILE A 120 4.50 28.02 -7.92
C ILE A 120 3.47 28.69 -8.81
N GLU A 121 3.36 28.20 -10.05
CA GLU A 121 2.22 28.47 -10.93
C GLU A 121 1.16 27.42 -10.67
N VAL A 122 -0.09 27.83 -10.56
CA VAL A 122 -1.25 26.96 -10.45
C VAL A 122 -2.19 27.21 -11.60
N ASN A 123 -2.33 26.22 -12.49
CA ASN A 123 -3.37 26.21 -13.52
C ASN A 123 -4.64 25.59 -12.90
N THR A 124 -5.61 26.43 -12.56
CA THR A 124 -6.83 26.00 -11.87
C THR A 124 -7.79 25.27 -12.80
N ILE A 125 -8.75 24.55 -12.22
CA ILE A 125 -9.82 23.87 -13.01
C ILE A 125 -10.82 24.85 -13.62
N GLU A 126 -10.80 26.13 -13.21
CA GLU A 126 -11.58 27.23 -13.76
C GLU A 126 -10.82 28.00 -14.87
N ASP A 127 -9.75 27.42 -15.40
CA ASP A 127 -8.86 28.02 -16.43
C ASP A 127 -8.16 29.31 -16.01
N GLU A 128 -8.02 29.56 -14.69
CA GLU A 128 -7.24 30.66 -14.16
C GLU A 128 -5.79 30.26 -13.92
N VAL A 129 -4.87 31.19 -14.16
CA VAL A 129 -3.45 31.02 -13.83
C VAL A 129 -3.11 31.88 -12.61
N LEU A 130 -2.77 31.22 -11.51
CA LEU A 130 -2.37 31.88 -10.26
C LEU A 130 -0.88 31.71 -10.02
N ILE A 131 -0.23 32.78 -9.58
CA ILE A 131 1.18 32.75 -9.17
C ILE A 131 1.25 32.90 -7.66
N LEU A 132 1.86 31.89 -7.01
CA LEU A 132 2.01 31.81 -5.56
C LEU A 132 3.48 31.90 -5.18
N GLU A 133 3.80 32.71 -4.19
CA GLU A 133 5.13 32.76 -3.57
C GLU A 133 5.05 32.20 -2.15
N GLY A 134 5.92 31.26 -1.80
CA GLY A 134 5.95 30.61 -0.50
C GLY A 134 7.35 30.62 0.13
N GLU A 135 7.41 30.84 1.45
CA GLU A 135 8.67 30.73 2.18
C GLU A 135 9.15 29.27 2.31
N LYS A 136 8.21 28.36 2.39
CA LYS A 136 8.43 26.89 2.46
C LYS A 136 7.53 26.17 1.48
N ILE A 137 8.07 25.16 0.80
CA ILE A 137 7.31 24.36 -0.15
C ILE A 137 7.40 22.87 0.24
N PHE A 138 6.25 22.20 0.29
CA PHE A 138 6.14 20.79 0.64
C PHE A 138 5.50 20.03 -0.51
N ILE A 139 6.26 19.07 -1.09
CA ILE A 139 5.80 18.24 -2.20
C ILE A 139 5.23 16.95 -1.62
N ASN A 140 3.92 16.72 -1.77
CA ASN A 140 3.21 15.54 -1.28
C ASN A 140 2.31 14.93 -2.38
N THR A 141 2.80 14.94 -3.61
CA THR A 141 2.07 14.48 -4.80
C THR A 141 1.95 12.95 -4.90
N GLY A 142 2.69 12.23 -4.04
CA GLY A 142 2.58 10.79 -3.91
C GLY A 142 3.19 10.01 -5.07
N SER A 143 2.62 8.85 -5.35
CA SER A 143 3.02 7.94 -6.41
C SER A 143 1.84 7.61 -7.32
N LYS A 144 2.12 7.09 -8.52
CA LYS A 144 1.15 6.61 -9.51
C LYS A 144 1.54 5.22 -10.01
N PRO A 145 0.62 4.45 -10.63
CA PRO A 145 0.95 3.15 -11.21
C PRO A 145 2.12 3.25 -12.20
N ASN A 146 3.03 2.29 -12.11
CA ASN A 146 4.07 2.11 -13.11
C ASN A 146 3.52 1.24 -14.23
N ILE A 147 3.31 1.81 -15.41
CA ILE A 147 2.86 1.10 -16.60
C ILE A 147 4.12 0.67 -17.36
N PRO A 148 4.35 -0.66 -17.54
CA PRO A 148 5.49 -1.15 -18.29
C PRO A 148 5.33 -0.89 -19.77
N ASP A 149 6.45 -0.80 -20.48
CA ASP A 149 6.47 -0.70 -21.94
C ASP A 149 6.19 -2.08 -22.54
N ILE A 150 4.92 -2.44 -22.60
CA ILE A 150 4.42 -3.65 -23.26
C ILE A 150 3.51 -3.22 -24.39
N LYS A 151 3.80 -3.70 -25.59
CA LYS A 151 3.02 -3.41 -26.79
C LYS A 151 1.54 -3.71 -26.57
N GLY A 152 0.67 -2.73 -26.86
CA GLY A 152 -0.78 -2.86 -26.76
C GLY A 152 -1.39 -2.45 -25.41
N ILE A 153 -0.58 -1.96 -24.46
CA ILE A 153 -1.12 -1.34 -23.22
C ILE A 153 -1.66 0.06 -23.49
N GLU A 154 -0.98 0.83 -24.32
CA GLU A 154 -1.35 2.22 -24.59
C GLU A 154 -2.72 2.32 -25.27
N ASN A 155 -3.57 3.21 -24.76
CA ASN A 155 -4.91 3.49 -25.29
C ASN A 155 -5.86 2.26 -25.34
N SER A 156 -5.62 1.26 -24.51
CA SER A 156 -6.47 0.06 -24.44
C SER A 156 -7.64 0.24 -23.49
N ASN A 157 -8.84 -0.11 -23.93
CA ASN A 157 -10.06 -0.10 -23.10
C ASN A 157 -10.21 -1.34 -22.20
N ILE A 158 -9.33 -2.33 -22.40
CA ILE A 158 -9.35 -3.62 -21.66
C ILE A 158 -8.19 -3.76 -20.66
N VAL A 159 -7.27 -2.77 -20.61
CA VAL A 159 -6.14 -2.73 -19.68
C VAL A 159 -6.41 -1.70 -18.60
N TYR A 160 -6.35 -2.14 -17.36
CA TYR A 160 -6.63 -1.34 -16.18
C TYR A 160 -5.40 -1.24 -15.27
N THR A 161 -5.30 -0.15 -14.54
CA THR A 161 -4.48 -0.03 -13.34
C THR A 161 -5.35 -0.29 -12.10
N ASN A 162 -4.74 -0.41 -10.92
CA ASN A 162 -5.52 -0.46 -9.67
C ASN A 162 -6.48 0.73 -9.51
N GLU A 163 -6.12 1.91 -10.01
CA GLU A 163 -6.91 3.14 -9.89
C GLU A 163 -8.14 3.13 -10.81
N THR A 164 -8.00 2.62 -12.03
CA THR A 164 -9.09 2.55 -13.01
C THR A 164 -9.99 1.33 -12.79
N LEU A 165 -9.41 0.19 -12.39
CA LEU A 165 -10.15 -1.04 -12.13
C LEU A 165 -11.15 -0.89 -10.97
N MET A 166 -10.82 -0.09 -9.96
CA MET A 166 -11.70 0.20 -8.83
C MET A 166 -12.98 0.95 -9.20
N LYS A 167 -13.03 1.55 -10.39
CA LYS A 167 -14.21 2.25 -10.94
C LYS A 167 -15.07 1.36 -11.86
N LEU A 168 -14.63 0.12 -12.12
CA LEU A 168 -15.37 -0.79 -13.00
C LEU A 168 -16.61 -1.31 -12.30
N ASN A 169 -17.79 -1.03 -12.88
CA ASN A 169 -19.09 -1.42 -12.31
C ASN A 169 -19.50 -2.84 -12.68
N LYS A 170 -18.94 -3.40 -13.75
CA LYS A 170 -19.24 -4.75 -14.22
C LYS A 170 -18.18 -5.73 -13.72
N LEU A 171 -18.61 -6.83 -13.09
CA LEU A 171 -17.71 -7.89 -12.66
C LEU A 171 -17.14 -8.63 -13.89
N PRO A 172 -15.81 -8.63 -14.13
CA PRO A 172 -15.25 -9.45 -15.19
C PRO A 172 -15.36 -10.92 -14.83
N SER A 173 -15.76 -11.79 -15.76
CA SER A 173 -15.74 -13.24 -15.52
C SER A 173 -14.34 -13.79 -15.50
N LYS A 174 -13.43 -13.21 -16.30
CA LYS A 174 -12.02 -13.58 -16.33
C LYS A 174 -11.13 -12.36 -16.24
N ILE A 175 -10.15 -12.41 -15.36
CA ILE A 175 -9.16 -11.33 -15.19
C ILE A 175 -7.74 -11.88 -15.22
N THR A 176 -6.88 -11.24 -16.00
CA THR A 176 -5.43 -11.46 -15.98
C THR A 176 -4.77 -10.33 -15.19
N ILE A 177 -3.93 -10.66 -14.21
CA ILE A 177 -3.22 -9.69 -13.37
C ILE A 177 -1.73 -9.80 -13.65
N ILE A 178 -1.13 -8.74 -14.18
CA ILE A 178 0.31 -8.64 -14.41
C ILE A 178 0.99 -8.06 -13.18
N GLY A 179 1.79 -8.89 -12.49
CA GLY A 179 2.52 -8.53 -11.28
C GLY A 179 1.98 -9.23 -10.04
N ALA A 180 2.87 -9.95 -9.34
CA ALA A 180 2.60 -10.71 -8.11
C ALA A 180 3.13 -9.99 -6.85
N GLY A 181 3.08 -8.66 -6.85
CA GLY A 181 3.31 -7.83 -5.67
C GLY A 181 2.05 -7.68 -4.81
N TYR A 182 2.12 -6.88 -3.73
CA TYR A 182 1.01 -6.69 -2.78
C TYR A 182 -0.30 -6.30 -3.47
N ILE A 183 -0.26 -5.32 -4.38
CA ILE A 183 -1.44 -4.86 -5.12
C ILE A 183 -2.04 -6.00 -5.96
N GLY A 184 -1.22 -6.69 -6.75
CA GLY A 184 -1.68 -7.76 -7.62
C GLY A 184 -2.31 -8.93 -6.83
N LEU A 185 -1.71 -9.32 -5.70
CA LEU A 185 -2.22 -10.40 -4.86
C LEU A 185 -3.50 -10.01 -4.11
N GLU A 186 -3.63 -8.77 -3.61
CA GLU A 186 -4.89 -8.26 -3.03
C GLU A 186 -6.02 -8.31 -4.05
N PHE A 187 -5.80 -7.78 -5.25
CA PHE A 187 -6.81 -7.82 -6.32
C PHE A 187 -7.13 -9.25 -6.75
N ALA A 188 -6.13 -10.15 -6.80
CA ALA A 188 -6.37 -11.56 -7.08
C ALA A 188 -7.32 -12.18 -6.05
N GLY A 189 -7.10 -11.94 -4.76
CA GLY A 189 -7.96 -12.40 -3.69
C GLY A 189 -9.38 -11.82 -3.76
N ILE A 190 -9.51 -10.53 -4.05
CA ILE A 190 -10.79 -9.81 -4.16
C ILE A 190 -11.62 -10.36 -5.32
N TYR A 191 -11.06 -10.39 -6.54
CA TYR A 191 -11.82 -10.82 -7.73
C TYR A 191 -12.14 -12.31 -7.71
N ALA A 192 -11.21 -13.16 -7.21
CA ALA A 192 -11.51 -14.57 -7.00
C ALA A 192 -12.64 -14.79 -5.98
N SER A 193 -12.69 -13.97 -4.91
CA SER A 193 -13.76 -14.02 -3.91
C SER A 193 -15.11 -13.54 -4.46
N PHE A 194 -15.13 -12.57 -5.38
CA PHE A 194 -16.34 -12.20 -6.14
C PHE A 194 -16.75 -13.26 -7.17
N GLY A 195 -15.87 -14.20 -7.52
CA GLY A 195 -16.16 -15.33 -8.40
C GLY A 195 -15.60 -15.24 -9.81
N SER A 196 -14.71 -14.27 -10.07
CA SER A 196 -13.95 -14.21 -11.34
C SER A 196 -12.93 -15.35 -11.44
N GLU A 197 -12.68 -15.86 -12.65
CA GLU A 197 -11.49 -16.66 -12.95
C GLU A 197 -10.26 -15.75 -12.98
N VAL A 198 -9.33 -15.94 -12.05
CA VAL A 198 -8.17 -15.07 -11.90
C VAL A 198 -6.89 -15.81 -12.30
N THR A 199 -6.07 -15.19 -13.17
CA THR A 199 -4.72 -15.64 -13.46
C THR A 199 -3.73 -14.51 -13.16
N VAL A 200 -2.80 -14.77 -12.24
CA VAL A 200 -1.68 -13.88 -11.92
C VAL A 200 -0.48 -14.26 -12.77
N VAL A 201 0.02 -13.28 -13.53
CA VAL A 201 1.19 -13.43 -14.40
C VAL A 201 2.37 -12.71 -13.77
N ASN A 202 3.44 -13.43 -13.51
CA ASN A 202 4.64 -12.93 -12.85
C ASN A 202 5.88 -13.16 -13.72
N THR A 203 6.61 -12.10 -14.01
CA THR A 203 7.86 -12.16 -14.78
C THR A 203 9.02 -12.75 -13.99
N HIS A 204 8.89 -12.82 -12.67
CA HIS A 204 9.89 -13.42 -11.80
C HIS A 204 9.55 -14.88 -11.49
N ARG A 205 10.59 -15.66 -11.15
CA ARG A 205 10.44 -17.06 -10.79
C ARG A 205 9.68 -17.28 -9.47
N THR A 206 9.85 -16.34 -8.53
CA THR A 206 9.27 -16.42 -7.19
C THR A 206 8.30 -15.27 -6.92
N ILE A 207 7.26 -15.54 -6.17
CA ILE A 207 6.32 -14.56 -5.65
C ILE A 207 6.84 -14.05 -4.31
N LEU A 208 6.71 -12.76 -4.02
CA LEU A 208 7.18 -12.13 -2.78
C LEU A 208 8.64 -12.50 -2.43
N PRO A 209 9.62 -12.21 -3.29
CA PRO A 209 11.00 -12.73 -3.14
C PRO A 209 11.74 -12.24 -1.90
N LYS A 210 11.26 -11.16 -1.27
CA LYS A 210 11.82 -10.62 -0.02
C LYS A 210 11.37 -11.38 1.23
N GLU A 211 10.28 -12.14 1.13
CA GLU A 211 9.76 -12.93 2.24
C GLU A 211 10.48 -14.28 2.36
N ASP A 212 10.33 -14.95 3.49
CA ASP A 212 10.77 -16.34 3.62
C ASP A 212 9.95 -17.24 2.66
N ASN A 213 10.55 -18.33 2.19
CA ASN A 213 9.93 -19.15 1.17
C ASN A 213 8.60 -19.78 1.64
N ASP A 214 8.52 -20.16 2.93
CA ASP A 214 7.32 -20.72 3.52
C ASP A 214 6.20 -19.68 3.68
N ASP A 215 6.54 -18.42 3.93
CA ASP A 215 5.58 -17.31 3.99
C ASP A 215 4.97 -17.06 2.61
N ALA A 216 5.82 -16.92 1.58
CA ALA A 216 5.39 -16.73 0.20
C ALA A 216 4.55 -17.89 -0.32
N GLN A 217 4.96 -19.13 0.01
CA GLN A 217 4.24 -20.34 -0.41
C GLN A 217 2.86 -20.41 0.23
N GLU A 218 2.70 -20.01 1.49
CA GLU A 218 1.40 -20.03 2.16
C GLU A 218 0.43 -19.01 1.55
N VAL A 219 0.91 -17.81 1.20
CA VAL A 219 0.11 -16.82 0.43
C VAL A 219 -0.39 -17.43 -0.89
N VAL A 220 0.48 -18.14 -1.62
CA VAL A 220 0.11 -18.83 -2.86
C VAL A 220 -0.92 -19.93 -2.59
N ASN A 221 -0.75 -20.73 -1.53
CA ASN A 221 -1.67 -21.81 -1.16
C ASN A 221 -3.07 -21.26 -0.87
N ILE A 222 -3.17 -20.19 -0.09
CA ILE A 222 -4.45 -19.52 0.22
C ILE A 222 -5.16 -19.04 -1.04
N LEU A 223 -4.43 -18.41 -1.97
CA LEU A 223 -5.00 -17.95 -3.22
C LEU A 223 -5.37 -19.09 -4.17
N LYS A 224 -4.56 -20.17 -4.22
CA LYS A 224 -4.91 -21.38 -4.98
C LYS A 224 -6.16 -22.08 -4.47
N LYS A 225 -6.42 -22.11 -3.16
CA LYS A 225 -7.68 -22.58 -2.58
C LYS A 225 -8.89 -21.79 -3.09
N ARG A 226 -8.68 -20.56 -3.58
CA ARG A 226 -9.68 -19.72 -4.23
C ARG A 226 -9.65 -19.80 -5.75
N ASN A 227 -9.03 -20.87 -6.31
CA ASN A 227 -8.88 -21.09 -7.74
C ASN A 227 -8.07 -20.03 -8.50
N VAL A 228 -7.24 -19.23 -7.82
CA VAL A 228 -6.30 -18.33 -8.50
C VAL A 228 -5.20 -19.15 -9.16
N LYS A 229 -4.99 -18.92 -10.45
CA LYS A 229 -3.92 -19.52 -11.24
C LYS A 229 -2.68 -18.61 -11.24
N PHE A 230 -1.50 -19.20 -11.27
CA PHE A 230 -0.23 -18.48 -11.31
C PHE A 230 0.60 -18.94 -12.50
N LEU A 231 1.05 -17.98 -13.31
CA LEU A 231 2.03 -18.14 -14.37
C LEU A 231 3.29 -17.37 -13.95
N ASN A 232 4.29 -18.08 -13.48
CA ASN A 232 5.55 -17.47 -13.05
C ASN A 232 6.64 -17.67 -14.10
N ASP A 233 7.68 -16.83 -14.04
CA ASP A 233 8.86 -16.93 -14.88
C ASP A 233 8.54 -16.79 -16.38
N VAL A 234 7.72 -15.81 -16.73
CA VAL A 234 7.29 -15.55 -18.10
C VAL A 234 7.75 -14.20 -18.62
N SER A 235 8.02 -14.11 -19.90
CA SER A 235 8.25 -12.87 -20.63
C SER A 235 6.98 -12.48 -21.39
N ILE A 236 6.45 -11.30 -21.08
CA ILE A 236 5.25 -10.76 -21.74
C ILE A 236 5.69 -10.05 -23.02
N ILE A 237 5.04 -10.38 -24.14
CA ILE A 237 5.36 -9.85 -25.46
C ILE A 237 4.44 -8.71 -25.83
N GLU A 238 3.13 -8.95 -25.79
CA GLU A 238 2.13 -7.95 -26.16
C GLU A 238 0.76 -8.28 -25.56
N ILE A 239 -0.11 -7.29 -25.53
CA ILE A 239 -1.54 -7.43 -25.22
C ILE A 239 -2.32 -7.00 -26.45
N LYS A 240 -3.21 -7.87 -26.93
CA LYS A 240 -4.10 -7.60 -28.07
C LYS A 240 -5.55 -7.59 -27.62
N GLU A 241 -6.37 -6.81 -28.26
CA GLU A 241 -7.81 -6.94 -28.21
C GLU A 241 -8.30 -7.78 -29.38
N GLU A 242 -8.84 -8.97 -29.11
CA GLU A 242 -9.40 -9.87 -30.10
C GLU A 242 -10.81 -10.29 -29.66
N ASN A 243 -11.83 -9.99 -30.48
CA ASN A 243 -13.24 -10.33 -30.19
C ASN A 243 -13.73 -9.79 -28.84
N GLN A 244 -13.38 -8.56 -28.48
CA GLN A 244 -13.72 -7.91 -27.20
C GLN A 244 -13.06 -8.58 -25.96
N LEU A 245 -12.06 -9.43 -26.15
CA LEU A 245 -11.28 -10.04 -25.10
C LEU A 245 -9.83 -9.53 -25.16
N ALA A 246 -9.23 -9.42 -23.99
CA ALA A 246 -7.81 -9.22 -23.85
C ALA A 246 -7.07 -10.53 -24.08
N LYS A 247 -6.13 -10.55 -25.01
CA LYS A 247 -5.24 -11.68 -25.26
C LYS A 247 -3.80 -11.29 -24.94
N LEU A 248 -3.32 -11.79 -23.81
CA LEU A 248 -1.92 -11.65 -23.40
C LEU A 248 -1.07 -12.68 -24.12
N ILE A 249 -0.08 -12.24 -24.91
CA ILE A 249 0.91 -13.11 -25.55
C ILE A 249 2.17 -13.12 -24.71
N TYR A 250 2.64 -14.31 -24.35
CA TYR A 250 3.81 -14.52 -23.49
C TYR A 250 4.62 -15.73 -23.91
N LYS A 251 5.86 -15.80 -23.42
CA LYS A 251 6.73 -17.00 -23.47
C LYS A 251 7.09 -17.41 -22.06
N GLN A 252 7.19 -18.73 -21.86
CA GLN A 252 7.85 -19.26 -20.67
C GLN A 252 9.35 -18.97 -20.80
N ASN A 253 10.00 -18.46 -19.77
CA ASN A 253 11.44 -18.20 -19.85
C ASN A 253 12.21 -19.50 -20.09
N GLY A 254 13.11 -19.49 -21.11
CA GLY A 254 13.80 -20.68 -21.57
C GLY A 254 13.09 -21.46 -22.66
N GLU A 255 11.89 -21.04 -23.10
CA GLU A 255 11.15 -21.62 -24.22
C GLU A 255 10.96 -20.58 -25.34
N ASP A 256 10.95 -21.04 -26.60
CA ASP A 256 10.72 -20.17 -27.76
C ASP A 256 9.24 -20.07 -28.16
N GLU A 257 8.41 -20.97 -27.65
CA GLU A 257 6.99 -21.04 -27.99
C GLU A 257 6.20 -19.85 -27.42
N GLU A 258 5.47 -19.16 -28.28
CA GLU A 258 4.51 -18.16 -27.87
C GLU A 258 3.18 -18.78 -27.46
N ARG A 259 2.68 -18.34 -26.31
CA ARG A 259 1.41 -18.81 -25.73
C ARG A 259 0.47 -17.63 -25.55
N GLY A 260 -0.84 -17.87 -25.63
CA GLY A 260 -1.87 -16.88 -25.46
C GLY A 260 -2.72 -17.17 -24.21
N LEU A 261 -3.02 -16.13 -23.45
CA LEU A 261 -3.97 -16.16 -22.33
C LEU A 261 -5.07 -15.15 -22.59
N SER A 262 -6.33 -15.59 -22.65
CA SER A 262 -7.49 -14.73 -22.90
C SER A 262 -8.25 -14.45 -21.63
N SER A 263 -8.67 -13.18 -21.44
CA SER A 263 -9.49 -12.71 -20.31
C SER A 263 -10.36 -11.54 -20.76
N ASP A 264 -11.37 -11.16 -19.96
CA ASP A 264 -12.20 -9.99 -20.26
C ASP A 264 -11.36 -8.69 -20.13
N ILE A 265 -10.49 -8.67 -19.12
CA ILE A 265 -9.65 -7.50 -18.81
C ILE A 265 -8.26 -7.93 -18.32
N VAL A 266 -7.33 -6.99 -18.38
CA VAL A 266 -5.98 -7.10 -17.78
C VAL A 266 -5.78 -6.02 -16.72
N LEU A 267 -5.37 -6.40 -15.53
CA LEU A 267 -4.86 -5.48 -14.50
C LEU A 267 -3.34 -5.41 -14.58
N VAL A 268 -2.80 -4.20 -14.71
CA VAL A 268 -1.35 -3.94 -14.58
C VAL A 268 -1.05 -3.51 -13.14
N ALA A 269 -0.31 -4.37 -12.41
CA ALA A 269 0.09 -4.18 -11.01
C ALA A 269 1.62 -4.32 -10.83
N THR A 270 2.39 -3.73 -11.73
CA THR A 270 3.86 -3.85 -11.86
C THR A 270 4.65 -2.82 -11.05
N GLY A 271 4.05 -2.29 -10.00
CA GLY A 271 4.67 -1.33 -9.09
C GLY A 271 4.17 0.10 -9.27
N ARG A 272 4.86 1.03 -8.62
CA ARG A 272 4.51 2.46 -8.59
C ARG A 272 5.75 3.31 -8.83
N LYS A 273 5.57 4.49 -9.42
CA LYS A 273 6.59 5.51 -9.64
C LYS A 273 6.17 6.86 -9.04
N ALA A 274 7.11 7.75 -8.80
CA ALA A 274 6.82 9.08 -8.28
C ALA A 274 5.84 9.84 -9.19
N ASN A 275 4.88 10.54 -8.57
CA ASN A 275 3.94 11.38 -9.31
C ASN A 275 4.48 12.81 -9.39
N ILE A 276 5.40 13.02 -10.33
CA ILE A 276 6.15 14.27 -10.53
C ILE A 276 5.90 14.93 -11.88
N ASP A 277 5.00 14.37 -12.69
CA ASP A 277 4.70 14.92 -14.02
C ASP A 277 4.21 16.36 -13.89
N ASN A 278 4.70 17.22 -14.78
CA ASN A 278 4.35 18.63 -14.85
C ASN A 278 4.68 19.47 -13.60
N LEU A 279 5.43 18.94 -12.64
CA LEU A 279 5.91 19.74 -11.49
C LEU A 279 7.04 20.70 -11.87
N ASN A 280 7.73 20.49 -13.00
CA ASN A 280 8.87 21.29 -13.46
C ASN A 280 9.97 21.42 -12.39
N LEU A 281 10.32 20.31 -11.74
CA LEU A 281 11.28 20.24 -10.62
C LEU A 281 12.65 20.86 -10.95
N HIS A 282 13.06 20.83 -12.23
CA HIS A 282 14.30 21.43 -12.71
C HIS A 282 14.36 22.95 -12.51
N ASN A 283 13.20 23.65 -12.58
CA ASN A 283 13.13 25.09 -12.33
C ASN A 283 13.45 25.44 -10.88
N ALA A 284 13.28 24.50 -9.96
CA ALA A 284 13.59 24.65 -8.55
C ALA A 284 14.87 23.92 -8.12
N ASN A 285 15.69 23.41 -9.05
CA ASN A 285 16.91 22.65 -8.79
C ASN A 285 16.70 21.43 -7.86
N VAL A 286 15.51 20.82 -7.90
CA VAL A 286 15.18 19.62 -7.13
C VAL A 286 15.60 18.37 -7.90
N GLU A 287 16.55 17.60 -7.34
CA GLU A 287 17.09 16.39 -7.95
C GLU A 287 16.22 15.16 -7.68
N LEU A 288 16.33 14.19 -8.59
CA LEU A 288 15.76 12.85 -8.42
C LEU A 288 16.85 11.84 -8.03
N ASP A 289 16.45 10.77 -7.36
CA ASP A 289 17.31 9.60 -7.13
C ASP A 289 17.40 8.72 -8.39
N SER A 290 18.25 7.68 -8.35
CA SER A 290 18.43 6.76 -9.48
C SER A 290 17.17 5.96 -9.85
N ARG A 291 16.13 5.95 -9.01
CA ARG A 291 14.84 5.28 -9.23
C ARG A 291 13.78 6.25 -9.74
N GLY A 292 14.10 7.55 -9.88
CA GLY A 292 13.18 8.58 -10.35
C GLY A 292 12.28 9.17 -9.26
N PHE A 293 12.59 8.99 -7.97
CA PHE A 293 11.92 9.65 -6.85
C PHE A 293 12.64 10.94 -6.45
N ILE A 294 11.94 11.87 -5.80
CA ILE A 294 12.58 13.09 -5.30
C ILE A 294 13.60 12.71 -4.23
N LYS A 295 14.86 13.10 -4.46
CA LYS A 295 15.96 12.87 -3.55
C LYS A 295 15.83 13.72 -2.30
N VAL A 296 15.85 13.08 -1.13
CA VAL A 296 15.77 13.75 0.17
C VAL A 296 16.85 13.24 1.13
N ASN A 297 17.17 14.06 2.11
CA ASN A 297 17.97 13.64 3.26
C ASN A 297 17.12 13.00 4.36
N GLU A 298 17.71 12.61 5.48
CA GLU A 298 17.00 12.00 6.62
C GLU A 298 15.95 12.90 7.29
N LYS A 299 15.98 14.20 6.99
CA LYS A 299 15.01 15.21 7.47
C LYS A 299 13.94 15.53 6.44
N LEU A 300 13.92 14.78 5.33
CA LEU A 300 13.02 14.95 4.20
C LEU A 300 13.23 16.27 3.42
N GLU A 301 14.35 16.96 3.63
CA GLU A 301 14.76 18.11 2.84
C GLU A 301 15.25 17.64 1.47
N THR A 302 14.83 18.32 0.40
CA THR A 302 15.33 18.06 -0.97
C THR A 302 16.74 18.65 -1.15
N THR A 303 17.26 18.61 -2.35
CA THR A 303 18.53 19.27 -2.70
C THR A 303 18.45 20.80 -2.68
N THR A 304 17.25 21.34 -2.62
CA THR A 304 16.99 22.77 -2.59
C THR A 304 16.47 23.20 -1.21
N LYS A 305 17.05 24.27 -0.69
CA LYS A 305 16.70 24.84 0.62
C LYS A 305 15.22 25.23 0.67
N ASN A 306 14.57 24.97 1.82
CA ASN A 306 13.16 25.27 2.07
C ASN A 306 12.16 24.51 1.18
N ILE A 307 12.61 23.42 0.53
CA ILE A 307 11.73 22.50 -0.19
C ILE A 307 11.89 21.10 0.41
N TRP A 308 10.77 20.49 0.79
CA TRP A 308 10.67 19.13 1.34
C TRP A 308 9.82 18.24 0.46
N ALA A 309 10.07 16.92 0.50
CA ALA A 309 9.23 15.93 -0.17
C ALA A 309 8.77 14.86 0.81
N LEU A 310 7.44 14.67 0.93
CA LEU A 310 6.77 13.84 1.93
C LEU A 310 5.93 12.75 1.28
N GLY A 311 5.92 11.56 1.89
CA GLY A 311 5.17 10.40 1.42
C GLY A 311 5.80 9.76 0.18
N ASP A 312 5.02 9.02 -0.59
CA ASP A 312 5.50 8.13 -1.64
C ASP A 312 6.42 8.82 -2.68
N VAL A 313 6.31 10.12 -2.86
CA VAL A 313 7.07 10.88 -3.86
C VAL A 313 8.58 10.88 -3.58
N ASN A 314 9.00 10.61 -2.33
CA ASN A 314 10.41 10.55 -1.93
C ASN A 314 11.03 9.13 -2.01
N GLY A 315 10.25 8.12 -2.46
CA GLY A 315 10.74 6.75 -2.67
C GLY A 315 10.99 5.93 -1.39
N GLY A 316 10.56 6.41 -0.22
CA GLY A 316 10.49 5.64 1.02
C GLY A 316 9.40 4.55 0.97
N PRO A 317 9.17 3.81 2.07
CA PRO A 317 8.09 2.83 2.12
C PRO A 317 6.73 3.48 1.83
N GLN A 318 6.01 2.95 0.83
CA GLN A 318 4.79 3.57 0.29
C GLN A 318 3.55 3.19 1.11
N PHE A 319 3.48 3.70 2.34
CA PHE A 319 2.37 3.47 3.27
C PHE A 319 1.85 4.79 3.84
N THR A 320 0.56 4.85 4.08
CA THR A 320 -0.11 6.05 4.64
C THR A 320 0.45 6.45 6.00
N TYR A 321 0.81 5.48 6.84
CA TYR A 321 1.42 5.73 8.16
C TYR A 321 2.87 6.22 8.06
N ILE A 322 3.60 5.86 7.01
CA ILE A 322 4.92 6.44 6.70
C ILE A 322 4.77 7.90 6.27
N SER A 323 3.80 8.19 5.40
CA SER A 323 3.49 9.58 5.04
C SER A 323 3.09 10.42 6.27
N LEU A 324 2.33 9.84 7.22
CA LEU A 324 2.04 10.52 8.49
C LEU A 324 3.28 10.72 9.36
N ASP A 325 4.21 9.78 9.34
CA ASP A 325 5.47 9.90 10.07
C ASP A 325 6.40 10.94 9.44
N ASP A 326 6.40 11.08 8.11
CA ASP A 326 7.08 12.17 7.41
C ASP A 326 6.63 13.53 7.93
N TYR A 327 5.31 13.72 8.10
CA TYR A 327 4.80 14.94 8.76
C TYR A 327 5.40 15.12 10.17
N ARG A 328 5.50 14.04 10.98
CA ARG A 328 6.08 14.14 12.33
C ARG A 328 7.55 14.53 12.32
N ILE A 329 8.33 14.05 11.34
CA ILE A 329 9.72 14.46 11.14
C ILE A 329 9.78 15.96 10.81
N ILE A 330 8.99 16.43 9.83
CA ILE A 330 8.94 17.83 9.46
C ILE A 330 8.54 18.71 10.65
N ARG A 331 7.48 18.33 11.38
CA ARG A 331 7.04 19.06 12.57
C ARG A 331 8.15 19.18 13.61
N ASN A 332 8.85 18.08 13.88
CA ASN A 332 9.97 18.07 14.83
C ASN A 332 11.08 19.03 14.38
N HIS A 333 11.43 19.05 13.09
CA HIS A 333 12.46 19.93 12.57
C HIS A 333 12.08 21.39 12.52
N LEU A 334 10.80 21.71 12.31
CA LEU A 334 10.33 23.09 12.27
C LEU A 334 10.10 23.69 13.65
N PHE A 335 9.66 22.90 14.66
CA PHE A 335 9.09 23.44 15.90
C PHE A 335 9.57 22.76 17.18
N GLU A 336 10.38 21.69 17.10
CA GLU A 336 10.83 20.92 18.27
C GLU A 336 12.37 20.84 18.34
N ASP A 337 12.90 19.77 18.91
CA ASP A 337 14.34 19.58 19.18
C ASP A 337 15.19 19.19 17.96
N LYS A 338 14.58 18.98 16.81
CA LYS A 338 15.22 18.64 15.52
C LYS A 338 15.98 17.30 15.49
N THR A 339 15.62 16.39 16.36
CA THR A 339 16.30 15.09 16.50
C THR A 339 15.74 14.00 15.60
N ARG A 340 14.40 14.05 15.33
CA ARG A 340 13.69 12.99 14.60
C ARG A 340 14.10 12.90 13.12
N LYS A 341 14.34 11.68 12.64
CA LYS A 341 14.80 11.42 11.27
C LYS A 341 14.23 10.09 10.71
N THR A 342 14.34 9.91 9.41
CA THR A 342 13.82 8.70 8.74
C THR A 342 14.50 7.42 9.20
N SER A 343 15.77 7.46 9.58
CA SER A 343 16.53 6.30 10.13
C SER A 343 16.08 5.88 11.53
N ASP A 344 15.26 6.67 12.22
CA ASP A 344 14.65 6.27 13.50
C ASP A 344 13.49 5.28 13.31
N ARG A 345 13.03 5.09 12.08
CA ARG A 345 11.96 4.14 11.74
C ARG A 345 12.47 2.72 11.78
N LYS A 346 12.37 2.11 12.93
CA LYS A 346 12.65 0.68 13.12
C LYS A 346 11.34 -0.10 13.10
N ASN A 347 11.41 -1.38 12.77
CA ASN A 347 10.31 -2.34 12.91
C ASN A 347 8.98 -1.86 12.32
N VAL A 348 9.04 -1.30 11.10
CA VAL A 348 7.83 -0.82 10.41
C VAL A 348 6.97 -2.04 10.04
N PRO A 349 5.75 -2.16 10.58
CA PRO A 349 4.87 -3.28 10.26
C PRO A 349 4.31 -3.12 8.85
N SER A 350 3.97 -4.23 8.22
CA SER A 350 3.24 -4.23 6.95
C SER A 350 2.22 -5.35 6.90
N SER A 351 1.11 -5.10 6.19
CA SER A 351 0.07 -6.11 5.97
C SER A 351 -0.32 -6.15 4.51
N LEU A 352 -0.40 -7.37 3.97
CA LEU A 352 -1.04 -7.70 2.71
C LEU A 352 -2.45 -8.18 3.05
N PHE A 353 -3.45 -7.44 2.61
CA PHE A 353 -4.85 -7.67 2.99
C PHE A 353 -5.48 -8.74 2.09
N LEU A 354 -5.20 -9.98 2.44
CA LEU A 354 -5.91 -11.17 2.00
C LEU A 354 -6.92 -11.60 3.07
N ASP A 355 -7.59 -12.70 2.88
CA ASP A 355 -8.43 -13.33 3.88
C ASP A 355 -7.98 -14.81 4.05
N PRO A 356 -7.20 -15.13 5.12
CA PRO A 356 -6.72 -14.21 6.16
C PRO A 356 -5.58 -13.30 5.70
N ALA A 357 -5.40 -12.17 6.40
CA ALA A 357 -4.34 -11.22 6.11
C ALA A 357 -2.94 -11.80 6.43
N PHE A 358 -1.95 -11.43 5.60
CA PHE A 358 -0.53 -11.65 5.86
C PHE A 358 0.08 -10.40 6.46
N SER A 359 0.54 -10.45 7.70
CA SER A 359 1.13 -9.34 8.41
C SER A 359 2.53 -9.68 8.92
N LYS A 360 3.44 -8.70 8.88
CA LYS A 360 4.81 -8.88 9.36
C LYS A 360 5.36 -7.64 10.04
N VAL A 361 6.36 -7.84 10.90
CA VAL A 361 7.16 -6.80 11.55
C VAL A 361 8.56 -7.33 11.91
N GLY A 362 9.55 -6.45 11.91
CA GLY A 362 10.95 -6.81 12.22
C GLY A 362 11.59 -7.68 11.16
N LEU A 363 12.55 -8.50 11.54
CA LEU A 363 13.37 -9.32 10.66
C LEU A 363 12.71 -10.68 10.38
N ASN A 364 12.70 -11.09 9.11
CA ASN A 364 12.42 -12.48 8.75
C ASN A 364 13.66 -13.36 8.99
N ILE A 365 13.55 -14.68 8.75
CA ILE A 365 14.64 -15.64 8.96
C ILE A 365 15.86 -15.30 8.12
N LYS A 366 15.65 -14.97 6.82
CA LYS A 366 16.75 -14.60 5.90
C LYS A 366 17.49 -13.36 6.37
N GLU A 367 16.75 -12.34 6.76
CA GLU A 367 17.29 -11.06 7.24
C GLU A 367 18.01 -11.21 8.58
N ALA A 368 17.43 -11.96 9.53
CA ALA A 368 18.06 -12.21 10.83
C ALA A 368 19.40 -12.96 10.68
N LYS A 369 19.46 -13.99 9.84
CA LYS A 369 20.70 -14.72 9.53
C LYS A 369 21.73 -13.84 8.83
N ALA A 370 21.29 -13.00 7.87
CA ALA A 370 22.19 -12.07 7.16
C ALA A 370 22.79 -11.01 8.10
N ASN A 371 22.06 -10.64 9.17
CA ASN A 371 22.56 -9.76 10.22
C ASN A 371 23.38 -10.46 11.31
N GLY A 372 23.66 -11.77 11.19
CA GLY A 372 24.53 -12.52 12.08
C GLY A 372 23.89 -12.99 13.37
N TYR A 373 22.56 -12.94 13.51
CA TYR A 373 21.87 -13.43 14.69
C TYR A 373 21.90 -14.97 14.78
N ASN A 374 22.08 -15.49 15.99
CA ASN A 374 21.84 -16.89 16.33
C ASN A 374 20.36 -17.05 16.66
N ILE A 375 19.59 -17.70 15.77
CA ILE A 375 18.12 -17.65 15.85
C ILE A 375 17.49 -18.99 16.23
N ILE A 376 16.39 -18.88 16.96
CA ILE A 376 15.36 -19.92 17.10
C ILE A 376 14.05 -19.39 16.52
N VAL A 377 13.22 -20.28 16.03
CA VAL A 377 11.94 -19.93 15.40
C VAL A 377 10.80 -20.67 16.07
N ALA A 378 9.83 -19.91 16.53
CA ALA A 378 8.55 -20.42 17.00
C ALA A 378 7.54 -20.38 15.86
N LYS A 379 6.90 -21.53 15.54
CA LYS A 379 5.90 -21.60 14.46
C LYS A 379 4.76 -22.52 14.83
N MET A 380 3.52 -22.05 14.62
CA MET A 380 2.31 -22.81 14.87
C MET A 380 1.28 -22.57 13.76
N ALA A 381 0.67 -23.63 13.25
CA ALA A 381 -0.41 -23.51 12.27
C ALA A 381 -1.65 -22.86 12.89
N THR A 382 -2.33 -22.00 12.13
CA THR A 382 -3.56 -21.32 12.57
C THR A 382 -4.65 -22.33 12.94
N GLU A 383 -4.69 -23.49 12.27
CA GLU A 383 -5.61 -24.58 12.60
C GLU A 383 -5.49 -25.07 14.05
N ALA A 384 -4.36 -24.89 14.72
CA ALA A 384 -4.21 -25.25 16.15
C ALA A 384 -4.94 -24.29 17.10
N ILE A 385 -5.28 -23.06 16.65
CA ILE A 385 -5.84 -22.01 17.47
C ILE A 385 -7.35 -22.21 17.68
N PRO A 386 -7.85 -22.31 18.94
CA PRO A 386 -9.28 -22.50 19.23
C PRO A 386 -10.19 -21.45 18.58
N ARG A 387 -9.80 -20.18 18.64
CA ARG A 387 -10.56 -19.08 18.04
C ARG A 387 -10.65 -19.22 16.52
N ALA A 388 -9.59 -19.59 15.84
CA ALA A 388 -9.59 -19.82 14.40
C ALA A 388 -10.59 -20.92 13.99
N LYS A 389 -10.63 -22.02 14.74
CA LYS A 389 -11.64 -23.10 14.56
C LYS A 389 -13.06 -22.61 14.78
N GLN A 390 -13.28 -21.82 15.85
CA GLN A 390 -14.59 -21.28 16.18
C GLN A 390 -15.18 -20.42 15.07
N ILE A 391 -14.36 -19.65 14.38
CA ILE A 391 -14.80 -18.75 13.28
C ILE A 391 -14.64 -19.37 11.89
N GLY A 392 -14.11 -20.59 11.78
CA GLY A 392 -13.90 -21.28 10.50
C GLY A 392 -12.77 -20.72 9.64
N LYS A 393 -11.81 -19.95 10.22
CA LYS A 393 -10.68 -19.33 9.52
C LYS A 393 -9.35 -19.93 9.98
N THR A 394 -9.05 -21.12 9.48
CA THR A 394 -7.92 -21.96 9.93
C THR A 394 -6.69 -21.93 9.03
N ASP A 395 -6.74 -21.22 7.92
CA ASP A 395 -5.62 -21.08 6.98
C ASP A 395 -4.47 -20.27 7.59
N GLY A 396 -3.23 -20.68 7.27
CA GLY A 396 -2.03 -19.97 7.60
C GLY A 396 -1.33 -20.41 8.89
N PHE A 397 -0.52 -19.53 9.44
CA PHE A 397 0.30 -19.79 10.63
C PHE A 397 0.74 -18.49 11.32
N ILE A 398 1.24 -18.62 12.55
CA ILE A 398 2.00 -17.62 13.27
C ILE A 398 3.46 -18.08 13.35
N LYS A 399 4.41 -17.24 12.93
CA LYS A 399 5.85 -17.48 12.97
C LYS A 399 6.54 -16.31 13.66
N ILE A 400 7.40 -16.59 14.65
CA ILE A 400 8.14 -15.59 15.43
C ILE A 400 9.62 -15.96 15.38
N VAL A 401 10.46 -15.00 14.99
CA VAL A 401 11.92 -15.10 14.94
C VAL A 401 12.48 -14.52 16.22
N ILE A 402 13.31 -15.27 16.91
CA ILE A 402 13.84 -14.95 18.24
C ILE A 402 15.36 -15.07 18.21
N ASP A 403 16.05 -14.12 18.79
CA ASP A 403 17.50 -14.23 19.06
C ASP A 403 17.71 -15.20 20.23
N LYS A 404 18.41 -16.30 19.97
CA LYS A 404 18.65 -17.36 20.95
C LYS A 404 19.47 -16.88 22.16
N ASP A 405 20.38 -15.94 21.94
CA ASP A 405 21.34 -15.52 22.97
C ASP A 405 20.70 -14.50 23.94
N SER A 406 19.93 -13.56 23.42
CA SER A 406 19.24 -12.55 24.25
C SER A 406 17.79 -12.89 24.60
N GLU A 407 17.20 -13.90 23.96
CA GLU A 407 15.80 -14.27 24.03
C GLU A 407 14.83 -13.18 23.54
N LYS A 408 15.32 -12.13 22.87
CA LYS A 408 14.50 -11.04 22.33
C LYS A 408 13.82 -11.44 21.03
N ILE A 409 12.63 -10.90 20.80
CA ILE A 409 11.92 -11.07 19.53
C ILE A 409 12.60 -10.18 18.48
N LEU A 410 13.00 -10.77 17.34
CA LEU A 410 13.60 -10.07 16.21
C LEU A 410 12.55 -9.71 15.15
N GLY A 411 11.52 -10.53 15.00
CA GLY A 411 10.47 -10.29 14.04
C GLY A 411 9.38 -11.36 14.09
N ALA A 412 8.31 -11.10 13.35
CA ALA A 412 7.20 -12.03 13.21
C ALA A 412 6.54 -11.92 11.85
N THR A 413 6.04 -13.06 11.37
CA THR A 413 5.09 -13.20 10.26
C THR A 413 3.84 -13.89 10.78
N MET A 414 2.68 -13.31 10.50
CA MET A 414 1.38 -13.86 10.86
C MET A 414 0.49 -13.92 9.65
N ILE A 415 -0.01 -15.09 9.33
CA ILE A 415 -1.03 -15.31 8.29
C ILE A 415 -2.23 -15.91 9.02
N CYS A 416 -3.11 -15.08 9.54
CA CYS A 416 -4.28 -15.50 10.31
C CYS A 416 -5.27 -14.34 10.43
N GLU A 417 -6.48 -14.63 10.89
CA GLU A 417 -7.46 -13.60 11.23
C GLU A 417 -6.88 -12.64 12.27
N ASP A 418 -7.22 -11.37 12.18
CA ASP A 418 -6.75 -10.28 13.05
C ASP A 418 -5.21 -10.11 13.07
N SER A 419 -4.45 -10.72 12.15
CA SER A 419 -2.99 -10.58 12.12
C SER A 419 -2.54 -9.13 11.99
N ASN A 420 -3.29 -8.32 11.25
CA ASN A 420 -3.06 -6.89 11.04
C ASN A 420 -3.24 -6.04 12.33
N GLU A 421 -3.93 -6.57 13.33
CA GLU A 421 -4.07 -5.94 14.65
C GLU A 421 -3.03 -6.51 15.65
N ILE A 422 -2.87 -7.83 15.67
CA ILE A 422 -1.96 -8.51 16.61
C ILE A 422 -0.50 -8.15 16.35
N ILE A 423 -0.13 -7.92 15.09
CA ILE A 423 1.26 -7.57 14.71
C ILE A 423 1.79 -6.33 15.44
N HIS A 424 0.91 -5.40 15.83
CA HIS A 424 1.29 -4.22 16.59
C HIS A 424 1.71 -4.53 18.02
N LEU A 425 1.16 -5.59 18.65
CA LEU A 425 1.64 -6.07 19.94
C LEU A 425 3.07 -6.61 19.84
N ILE A 426 3.38 -7.33 18.74
CA ILE A 426 4.74 -7.80 18.48
C ILE A 426 5.68 -6.65 18.17
N GLN A 427 5.25 -5.65 17.38
CA GLN A 427 6.02 -4.43 17.15
C GLN A 427 6.42 -3.76 18.48
N LEU A 428 5.46 -3.56 19.36
CA LEU A 428 5.71 -2.96 20.67
C LEU A 428 6.71 -3.80 21.49
N ALA A 429 6.58 -5.13 21.46
CA ALA A 429 7.50 -6.03 22.16
C ALA A 429 8.93 -5.95 21.61
N ILE A 430 9.10 -5.83 20.30
CA ILE A 430 10.41 -5.64 19.67
C ILE A 430 10.98 -4.27 20.05
N ASP A 431 10.21 -3.20 19.93
CA ASP A 431 10.65 -1.83 20.24
C ASP A 431 11.05 -1.66 21.72
N MET A 432 10.39 -2.39 22.63
CA MET A 432 10.71 -2.42 24.06
C MET A 432 11.76 -3.48 24.40
N GLU A 433 12.28 -4.19 23.42
CA GLU A 433 13.29 -5.26 23.61
C GLU A 433 12.86 -6.35 24.62
N VAL A 434 11.57 -6.71 24.60
CA VAL A 434 10.98 -7.67 25.51
C VAL A 434 11.41 -9.09 25.14
N LYS A 435 11.74 -9.92 26.14
CA LYS A 435 11.99 -11.34 25.92
C LYS A 435 10.70 -12.06 25.49
N TYR A 436 10.82 -13.05 24.61
CA TYR A 436 9.66 -13.82 24.13
C TYR A 436 8.88 -14.51 25.25
N THR A 437 9.58 -14.90 26.33
CA THR A 437 8.99 -15.53 27.52
C THR A 437 7.98 -14.62 28.21
N TYR A 438 8.15 -13.30 28.15
CA TYR A 438 7.17 -12.35 28.67
C TYR A 438 5.83 -12.41 27.96
N LEU A 439 5.82 -12.53 26.61
CA LEU A 439 4.58 -12.71 25.86
C LEU A 439 4.00 -14.11 26.05
N ARG A 440 4.85 -15.14 26.16
CA ARG A 440 4.44 -16.52 26.42
C ARG A 440 3.67 -16.64 27.73
N ASP A 441 4.13 -16.00 28.78
CA ASP A 441 3.62 -16.20 30.14
C ASP A 441 2.56 -15.17 30.56
N ARG A 442 2.11 -14.30 29.63
CA ARG A 442 1.04 -13.33 29.89
C ARG A 442 -0.32 -14.00 29.94
N VAL A 443 -1.25 -13.35 30.68
CA VAL A 443 -2.67 -13.70 30.68
C VAL A 443 -3.37 -12.96 29.55
N TYR A 444 -3.94 -13.71 28.61
CA TYR A 444 -4.77 -13.19 27.53
C TYR A 444 -6.23 -13.56 27.70
N ALA A 445 -7.14 -12.78 27.12
CA ALA A 445 -8.55 -13.14 27.12
C ALA A 445 -8.81 -14.37 26.23
N HIS A 446 -9.75 -15.21 26.66
CA HIS A 446 -10.17 -16.42 25.91
C HIS A 446 -11.64 -16.31 25.48
N PRO A 447 -12.03 -16.73 24.24
CA PRO A 447 -11.16 -17.16 23.14
C PRO A 447 -10.78 -15.97 22.25
N THR A 448 -9.51 -15.78 21.96
CA THR A 448 -8.98 -14.75 21.05
C THR A 448 -7.89 -15.31 20.14
N MET A 449 -7.58 -14.62 19.03
CA MET A 449 -6.42 -14.95 18.23
C MET A 449 -5.11 -14.62 18.94
N THR A 450 -5.11 -13.58 19.79
CA THR A 450 -3.92 -13.10 20.52
C THR A 450 -3.41 -14.10 21.55
N GLU A 451 -4.30 -14.88 22.22
CA GLU A 451 -3.88 -15.88 23.20
C GLU A 451 -2.98 -17.00 22.62
N ALA A 452 -3.02 -17.18 21.27
CA ALA A 452 -2.13 -18.09 20.58
C ALA A 452 -0.64 -17.81 20.82
N LEU A 453 -0.28 -16.61 21.31
CA LEU A 453 1.08 -16.26 21.73
C LEU A 453 1.57 -17.10 22.91
N ASN A 454 0.69 -17.56 23.82
CA ASN A 454 1.07 -18.50 24.86
C ASN A 454 1.55 -19.83 24.28
N ASP A 455 0.82 -20.36 23.28
CA ASP A 455 1.09 -21.69 22.69
C ASP A 455 2.23 -21.64 21.70
N VAL A 456 2.25 -20.69 20.75
CA VAL A 456 3.30 -20.60 19.73
C VAL A 456 4.68 -20.37 20.33
N LEU A 457 4.76 -19.62 21.45
CA LEU A 457 6.03 -19.38 22.17
C LEU A 457 6.38 -20.44 23.20
N SER A 458 5.59 -21.53 23.29
CA SER A 458 5.92 -22.66 24.13
C SER A 458 7.17 -23.42 23.63
N PRO A 459 7.93 -24.09 24.50
CA PRO A 459 9.10 -24.87 24.10
C PRO A 459 8.84 -25.92 23.03
N ALA A 460 7.61 -26.46 22.96
CA ALA A 460 7.22 -27.47 21.98
C ALA A 460 7.16 -26.93 20.54
N MET A 461 6.95 -25.62 20.36
CA MET A 461 6.83 -24.97 19.04
C MET A 461 8.12 -24.31 18.57
N ILE A 462 9.14 -24.19 19.45
CA ILE A 462 10.42 -23.56 19.14
C ILE A 462 11.39 -24.56 18.50
N LYS A 463 12.02 -24.17 17.41
CA LYS A 463 13.03 -24.96 16.71
C LYS A 463 14.30 -24.14 16.48
N GLU A 464 15.45 -24.75 16.61
CA GLU A 464 16.72 -24.24 16.11
C GLU A 464 16.79 -24.39 14.60
N ILE A 465 17.30 -23.39 13.88
CA ILE A 465 17.35 -23.43 12.41
C ILE A 465 18.78 -23.15 11.90
#